data_114b6e5e4ad3c07e557f06f7d08a9208
#
_entry.id   114b6e5e4ad3c07e557f06f7d08a9208
#
_cell.length_a   1.000
_cell.length_b   1.000
_cell.length_c   1.000
_cell.angle_alpha   90.00
_cell.angle_beta   90.00
_cell.angle_gamma   90.00
#
_symmetry.space_group_name_H-M   'P 1'
#
loop_
_entity.id
_entity.type
_entity.pdbx_description
1 polymer ?
#
loop_
_entity_poly.entity_id
_entity_poly.type
_entity_poly.pdbx_seq_one_letter_code
_entity_poly.pdbx_strand_id
1 'polypeptide(L)'
;DFESGCTLQERRAEKECQEDIVKERFFQIFDKEKIQKVCEAADAQYVQINKKIGMFVRKSTKQNRHCGNGYFYIGMYFRVLLSMLLDSDWTDTEKFFQNEELKQRISKKEIQKIWQQSIQCFENYLNHEIRNKAENGQSLQAVRQEISERCYEEAEKETRLYRLTVPTGAGKTLSSLRFALYRAERTQKQHIIYVAPFNSILSQNADEIRRAVDDPDIVLEHHCNVILSEKKQEKDYKKLTETWDVPIIMTSAVQVLNVLFSGQKRDIRRMHTLCNSVIIFDEVQAIPKKCMELFNLAVNFLTNFAESDVVLCSATQPSIKDLKENNLSECMEMTEIIEKYEEAF
;
A
#
# COMPACT_ATOMS: atom_id res chain seq x y z
N ASP A 1 13.51 -14.91 15.79
CA ASP A 1 13.23 -16.06 14.94
C ASP A 1 12.02 -16.80 15.48
N PHE A 2 10.89 -16.66 14.82
CA PHE A 2 9.62 -17.25 15.28
C PHE A 2 9.61 -18.79 15.21
N GLU A 3 10.51 -19.39 14.46
CA GLU A 3 10.57 -20.87 14.28
C GLU A 3 11.40 -21.57 15.34
N SER A 4 12.40 -20.93 15.91
CA SER A 4 13.32 -21.58 16.87
C SER A 4 13.01 -21.26 18.34
N GLY A 5 12.16 -20.28 18.63
CA GLY A 5 11.88 -19.83 19.99
C GLY A 5 13.05 -19.16 20.73
N CYS A 6 14.22 -19.06 20.09
CA CYS A 6 15.41 -18.46 20.68
C CYS A 6 15.40 -16.93 20.52
N THR A 7 15.75 -16.22 21.58
CA THR A 7 15.93 -14.78 21.55
C THR A 7 17.22 -14.41 20.79
N LEU A 8 17.29 -13.16 20.31
CA LEU A 8 18.50 -12.63 19.66
C LEU A 8 19.72 -12.69 20.61
N GLN A 9 19.49 -12.54 21.92
CA GLN A 9 20.54 -12.61 22.94
C GLN A 9 21.07 -14.04 23.12
N GLU A 10 20.19 -15.04 23.13
CA GLU A 10 20.59 -16.45 23.22
C GLU A 10 21.40 -16.87 22.01
N ARG A 11 21.00 -16.46 20.79
CA ARG A 11 21.79 -16.73 19.57
C ARG A 11 23.16 -16.03 19.54
N ARG A 12 23.26 -14.83 20.13
CA ARG A 12 24.58 -14.16 20.27
C ARG A 12 25.49 -14.88 21.24
N ALA A 13 24.92 -15.47 22.30
CA ALA A 13 25.68 -16.23 23.28
C ALA A 13 26.16 -17.59 22.73
N GLU A 14 25.40 -18.21 21.82
CA GLU A 14 25.76 -19.50 21.21
C GLU A 14 26.82 -19.41 20.10
N LYS A 15 27.03 -18.24 19.50
CA LYS A 15 28.07 -18.02 18.49
C LYS A 15 29.24 -17.29 19.14
N GLU A 16 30.38 -17.98 19.27
CA GLU A 16 31.69 -17.34 19.42
C GLU A 16 31.95 -16.47 18.16
N CYS A 17 31.38 -15.28 18.15
CA CYS A 17 31.61 -14.34 17.07
C CYS A 17 32.98 -13.71 17.35
N GLN A 18 33.92 -13.83 16.42
CA GLN A 18 35.17 -13.06 16.44
C GLN A 18 34.84 -11.60 16.08
N GLU A 19 34.05 -10.94 16.96
CA GLU A 19 33.51 -9.60 16.74
C GLU A 19 34.61 -8.58 16.38
N ASP A 20 35.75 -8.70 16.97
CA ASP A 20 36.83 -7.73 16.75
C ASP A 20 37.41 -7.85 15.34
N ILE A 21 37.64 -9.06 14.84
CA ILE A 21 38.15 -9.29 13.48
C ILE A 21 37.15 -8.83 12.44
N VAL A 22 35.87 -9.07 12.66
CA VAL A 22 34.79 -8.61 11.76
C VAL A 22 34.67 -7.09 11.77
N LYS A 23 34.77 -6.45 12.95
CA LYS A 23 34.75 -4.99 13.08
C LYS A 23 35.96 -4.35 12.42
N GLU A 24 37.16 -4.90 12.61
CA GLU A 24 38.37 -4.41 11.97
C GLU A 24 38.30 -4.46 10.45
N ARG A 25 37.88 -5.59 9.87
CA ARG A 25 37.67 -5.73 8.42
C ARG A 25 36.58 -4.79 7.87
N PHE A 26 35.51 -4.63 8.60
CA PHE A 26 34.44 -3.71 8.23
C PHE A 26 34.92 -2.27 8.15
N PHE A 27 35.69 -1.78 9.16
CA PHE A 27 36.23 -0.43 9.18
C PHE A 27 37.48 -0.22 8.29
N GLN A 28 38.06 -1.28 7.72
CA GLN A 28 39.02 -1.15 6.63
C GLN A 28 38.36 -0.76 5.30
N ILE A 29 37.08 -1.15 5.13
CA ILE A 29 36.28 -0.90 3.91
C ILE A 29 35.45 0.38 4.04
N PHE A 30 34.89 0.62 5.22
CA PHE A 30 33.96 1.71 5.48
C PHE A 30 34.54 2.76 6.42
N ASP A 31 34.31 4.04 6.08
CA ASP A 31 34.69 5.17 6.92
C ASP A 31 33.96 5.14 8.27
N LYS A 32 34.72 5.04 9.35
CA LYS A 32 34.17 4.89 10.70
C LYS A 32 33.30 6.09 11.11
N GLU A 33 33.69 7.32 10.75
CA GLU A 33 32.95 8.54 11.11
C GLU A 33 31.60 8.59 10.37
N LYS A 34 31.60 8.18 9.08
CA LYS A 34 30.34 8.10 8.31
C LYS A 34 29.39 7.08 8.89
N ILE A 35 29.88 5.89 9.26
CA ILE A 35 29.07 4.84 9.89
C ILE A 35 28.52 5.33 11.22
N GLN A 36 29.34 5.97 12.05
CA GLN A 36 28.88 6.50 13.33
C GLN A 36 27.75 7.53 13.15
N LYS A 37 27.89 8.46 12.22
CA LYS A 37 26.81 9.43 11.89
C LYS A 37 25.50 8.75 11.44
N VAL A 38 25.62 7.68 10.64
CA VAL A 38 24.44 6.89 10.21
C VAL A 38 23.77 6.20 11.41
N CYS A 39 24.57 5.60 12.30
CA CYS A 39 24.03 4.98 13.52
C CYS A 39 23.34 6.00 14.43
N GLU A 40 23.98 7.15 14.68
CA GLU A 40 23.36 8.23 15.49
C GLU A 40 22.07 8.75 14.87
N ALA A 41 22.00 8.90 13.55
CA ALA A 41 20.78 9.29 12.85
C ALA A 41 19.68 8.20 12.95
N ALA A 42 20.05 6.93 12.85
CA ALA A 42 19.12 5.81 13.01
C ALA A 42 18.56 5.72 14.43
N ASP A 43 19.40 5.90 15.45
CA ASP A 43 18.97 5.94 16.85
C ASP A 43 18.00 7.10 17.10
N ALA A 44 18.31 8.28 16.59
CA ALA A 44 17.42 9.45 16.70
C ALA A 44 16.08 9.19 16.04
N GLN A 45 16.05 8.60 14.87
CA GLN A 45 14.80 8.21 14.18
C GLN A 45 14.01 7.16 14.97
N TYR A 46 14.69 6.16 15.52
CA TYR A 46 14.05 5.14 16.35
C TYR A 46 13.40 5.73 17.62
N VAL A 47 14.07 6.66 18.27
CA VAL A 47 13.50 7.39 19.43
C VAL A 47 12.28 8.19 19.02
N GLN A 48 12.31 8.87 17.87
CA GLN A 48 11.17 9.64 17.37
C GLN A 48 9.97 8.75 17.04
N ILE A 49 10.16 7.63 16.35
CA ILE A 49 9.06 6.72 16.01
C ILE A 49 8.46 6.08 17.25
N ASN A 50 9.29 5.67 18.21
CA ASN A 50 8.83 5.14 19.51
C ASN A 50 7.97 6.15 20.26
N LYS A 51 8.38 7.41 20.31
CA LYS A 51 7.62 8.49 20.93
C LYS A 51 6.28 8.69 20.23
N LYS A 52 6.27 8.69 18.88
CA LYS A 52 5.06 8.83 18.07
C LYS A 52 4.08 7.66 18.30
N ILE A 53 4.58 6.42 18.36
CA ILE A 53 3.79 5.23 18.67
C ILE A 53 3.20 5.33 20.09
N GLY A 54 4.02 5.68 21.07
CA GLY A 54 3.56 5.85 22.45
C GLY A 54 2.47 6.92 22.61
N MET A 55 2.58 8.04 21.89
CA MET A 55 1.55 9.09 21.88
C MET A 55 0.26 8.59 21.24
N PHE A 56 0.34 7.88 20.10
CA PHE A 56 -0.81 7.31 19.40
C PHE A 56 -1.57 6.31 20.30
N VAL A 57 -0.86 5.36 20.91
CA VAL A 57 -1.48 4.36 21.80
C VAL A 57 -2.15 5.03 23.01
N ARG A 58 -1.49 6.00 23.65
CA ARG A 58 -2.06 6.74 24.80
C ARG A 58 -3.31 7.55 24.39
N LYS A 59 -3.29 8.21 23.24
CA LYS A 59 -4.45 8.97 22.72
C LYS A 59 -5.63 8.02 22.46
N SER A 60 -5.39 6.90 21.82
CA SER A 60 -6.41 5.90 21.50
C SER A 60 -7.02 5.29 22.75
N THR A 61 -6.19 4.92 23.75
CA THR A 61 -6.66 4.39 25.02
C THR A 61 -7.53 5.39 25.79
N LYS A 62 -7.14 6.68 25.80
CA LYS A 62 -7.96 7.74 26.42
C LYS A 62 -9.32 7.94 25.76
N GLN A 63 -9.43 7.58 24.49
CA GLN A 63 -10.67 7.65 23.70
C GLN A 63 -11.44 6.34 23.70
N ASN A 64 -11.08 5.37 24.54
CA ASN A 64 -11.62 4.00 24.56
C ASN A 64 -11.56 3.29 23.18
N ARG A 65 -10.53 3.58 22.38
CA ARG A 65 -10.33 2.98 21.06
C ARG A 65 -9.35 1.81 21.17
N HIS A 66 -9.72 0.68 20.56
CA HIS A 66 -8.85 -0.50 20.53
C HIS A 66 -7.82 -0.36 19.41
N CYS A 67 -6.60 0.06 19.74
CA CYS A 67 -5.50 0.24 18.77
C CYS A 67 -4.37 -0.78 18.94
N GLY A 68 -4.57 -1.85 19.71
CA GLY A 68 -3.49 -2.77 20.06
C GLY A 68 -2.43 -2.14 20.97
N ASN A 69 -1.31 -2.82 21.11
CA ASN A 69 -0.18 -2.33 21.89
C ASN A 69 0.93 -1.77 20.99
N GLY A 70 1.85 -0.99 21.59
CA GLY A 70 2.96 -0.36 20.86
C GLY A 70 3.91 -1.35 20.19
N TYR A 71 4.04 -2.58 20.69
CA TYR A 71 4.93 -3.59 20.14
C TYR A 71 4.54 -4.03 18.75
N PHE A 72 3.24 -4.08 18.43
CA PHE A 72 2.78 -4.35 17.07
C PHE A 72 3.33 -3.32 16.07
N TYR A 73 3.19 -2.04 16.38
CA TYR A 73 3.65 -0.96 15.49
C TYR A 73 5.17 -0.90 15.36
N ILE A 74 5.89 -1.19 16.45
CA ILE A 74 7.35 -1.34 16.43
C ILE A 74 7.75 -2.53 15.54
N GLY A 75 7.07 -3.66 15.66
CA GLY A 75 7.28 -4.83 14.80
C GLY A 75 7.04 -4.53 13.32
N MET A 76 5.98 -3.80 12.98
CA MET A 76 5.69 -3.36 11.62
C MET A 76 6.76 -2.38 11.10
N TYR A 77 7.25 -1.47 11.93
CA TYR A 77 8.34 -0.58 11.58
C TYR A 77 9.63 -1.37 11.25
N PHE A 78 10.01 -2.32 12.08
CA PHE A 78 11.17 -3.20 11.78
C PHE A 78 10.94 -4.05 10.54
N ARG A 79 9.71 -4.45 10.25
CA ARG A 79 9.37 -5.16 9.01
C ARG A 79 9.61 -4.28 7.78
N VAL A 80 9.32 -2.98 7.83
CA VAL A 80 9.66 -2.04 6.76
C VAL A 80 11.17 -1.93 6.59
N LEU A 81 11.93 -1.78 7.68
CA LEU A 81 13.40 -1.73 7.61
C LEU A 81 13.99 -3.02 7.03
N LEU A 82 13.49 -4.17 7.46
CA LEU A 82 13.90 -5.46 6.90
C LEU A 82 13.55 -5.58 5.41
N SER A 83 12.40 -5.07 5.00
CA SER A 83 12.01 -5.01 3.59
C SER A 83 13.01 -4.23 2.75
N MET A 84 13.39 -3.05 3.20
CA MET A 84 14.38 -2.21 2.52
C MET A 84 15.76 -2.88 2.45
N LEU A 85 16.17 -3.55 3.52
CA LEU A 85 17.42 -4.30 3.57
C LEU A 85 17.42 -5.46 2.58
N LEU A 86 16.37 -6.29 2.59
CA LEU A 86 16.23 -7.43 1.66
C LEU A 86 16.21 -6.96 0.21
N ASP A 87 15.51 -5.86 -0.07
CA ASP A 87 15.41 -5.34 -1.42
C ASP A 87 16.76 -4.77 -1.91
N SER A 88 17.51 -4.10 -1.05
CA SER A 88 18.85 -3.61 -1.36
C SER A 88 19.84 -4.76 -1.61
N ASP A 89 19.84 -5.78 -0.73
CA ASP A 89 20.71 -6.96 -0.83
C ASP A 89 20.46 -7.77 -2.11
N TRP A 90 19.19 -8.03 -2.40
CA TRP A 90 18.83 -8.78 -3.62
C TRP A 90 19.10 -7.99 -4.89
N THR A 91 18.84 -6.69 -4.87
CA THR A 91 19.13 -5.81 -6.01
C THR A 91 20.63 -5.71 -6.28
N ASP A 92 21.47 -5.62 -5.25
CA ASP A 92 22.92 -5.59 -5.38
C ASP A 92 23.47 -6.93 -5.88
N THR A 93 22.96 -8.04 -5.35
CA THR A 93 23.28 -9.40 -5.82
C THR A 93 22.91 -9.58 -7.30
N GLU A 94 21.74 -9.10 -7.73
CA GLU A 94 21.32 -9.16 -9.11
C GLU A 94 22.25 -8.37 -10.04
N LYS A 95 22.64 -7.17 -9.64
CA LYS A 95 23.64 -6.35 -10.37
C LYS A 95 24.95 -7.09 -10.57
N PHE A 96 25.46 -7.72 -9.51
CA PHE A 96 26.71 -8.46 -9.57
C PHE A 96 26.70 -9.61 -10.58
N PHE A 97 25.59 -10.37 -10.63
CA PHE A 97 25.51 -11.55 -11.50
C PHE A 97 25.10 -11.26 -12.96
N GLN A 98 24.34 -10.20 -13.22
CA GLN A 98 23.80 -9.95 -14.57
C GLN A 98 24.68 -9.07 -15.43
N ASN A 99 25.67 -8.36 -14.87
CA ASN A 99 26.51 -7.37 -15.58
C ASN A 99 25.69 -6.35 -16.41
N GLU A 100 24.38 -6.24 -16.15
CA GLU A 100 23.48 -5.32 -16.82
C GLU A 100 23.24 -4.13 -15.90
N GLU A 101 23.22 -2.93 -16.49
CA GLU A 101 22.70 -1.75 -15.78
C GLU A 101 21.23 -2.00 -15.47
N LEU A 102 20.93 -2.21 -14.19
CA LEU A 102 19.54 -2.34 -13.76
C LEU A 102 18.79 -1.06 -14.10
N LYS A 103 17.58 -1.18 -14.60
CA LYS A 103 16.67 -0.05 -14.75
C LYS A 103 16.69 0.76 -13.44
N GLN A 104 17.03 2.03 -13.53
CA GLN A 104 16.97 2.91 -12.37
C GLN A 104 15.53 2.96 -11.88
N ARG A 105 15.35 2.94 -10.56
CA ARG A 105 14.04 3.16 -9.96
C ARG A 105 13.50 4.51 -10.38
N ILE A 106 12.19 4.56 -10.56
CA ILE A 106 11.48 5.78 -10.93
C ILE A 106 11.75 6.84 -9.84
N SER A 107 12.34 7.94 -10.23
CA SER A 107 12.62 9.05 -9.30
C SER A 107 11.31 9.74 -8.85
N LYS A 108 11.37 10.46 -7.73
CA LYS A 108 10.22 11.26 -7.26
C LYS A 108 9.71 12.27 -8.29
N LYS A 109 10.59 12.81 -9.13
CA LYS A 109 10.20 13.75 -10.20
C LYS A 109 9.52 13.04 -11.35
N GLU A 110 9.98 11.86 -11.70
CA GLU A 110 9.38 11.06 -12.77
C GLU A 110 8.01 10.54 -12.36
N ILE A 111 7.85 10.04 -11.11
CA ILE A 111 6.55 9.57 -10.64
C ILE A 111 5.51 10.70 -10.63
N GLN A 112 5.90 11.94 -10.30
CA GLN A 112 4.98 13.07 -10.35
C GLN A 112 4.54 13.40 -11.79
N LYS A 113 5.43 13.28 -12.78
CA LYS A 113 5.06 13.42 -14.20
C LYS A 113 4.09 12.32 -14.64
N ILE A 114 4.33 11.08 -14.18
CA ILE A 114 3.45 9.95 -14.46
C ILE A 114 2.05 10.24 -13.91
N TRP A 115 1.93 10.71 -12.67
CA TRP A 115 0.61 11.07 -12.11
C TRP A 115 -0.09 12.15 -12.90
N GLN A 116 0.59 13.22 -13.29
CA GLN A 116 0.02 14.31 -14.09
C GLN A 116 -0.47 13.81 -15.46
N GLN A 117 0.32 12.97 -16.15
CA GLN A 117 -0.07 12.36 -17.43
C GLN A 117 -1.26 11.42 -17.24
N SER A 118 -1.22 10.56 -16.24
CA SER A 118 -2.31 9.62 -15.93
C SER A 118 -3.61 10.34 -15.61
N ILE A 119 -3.58 11.45 -14.88
CA ILE A 119 -4.75 12.28 -14.63
C ILE A 119 -5.32 12.84 -15.94
N GLN A 120 -4.47 13.37 -16.81
CA GLN A 120 -4.93 13.91 -18.10
C GLN A 120 -5.60 12.84 -18.97
N CYS A 121 -4.98 11.66 -19.09
CA CYS A 121 -5.56 10.53 -19.83
C CYS A 121 -6.87 10.06 -19.20
N PHE A 122 -6.91 9.94 -17.87
CA PHE A 122 -8.08 9.52 -17.13
C PHE A 122 -9.28 10.48 -17.30
N GLU A 123 -9.08 11.79 -17.22
CA GLU A 123 -10.16 12.77 -17.43
C GLU A 123 -10.67 12.73 -18.90
N ASN A 124 -9.78 12.53 -19.87
CA ASN A 124 -10.19 12.34 -21.26
C ASN A 124 -11.01 11.05 -21.43
N TYR A 125 -10.60 9.95 -20.80
CA TYR A 125 -11.33 8.69 -20.81
C TYR A 125 -12.73 8.84 -20.19
N LEU A 126 -12.84 9.49 -19.02
CA LEU A 126 -14.15 9.76 -18.38
C LEU A 126 -15.07 10.57 -19.29
N ASN A 127 -14.56 11.65 -19.87
CA ASN A 127 -15.35 12.50 -20.77
C ASN A 127 -15.86 11.73 -22.01
N HIS A 128 -15.06 10.81 -22.53
CA HIS A 128 -15.46 9.95 -23.64
C HIS A 128 -16.54 8.94 -23.21
N GLU A 129 -16.37 8.29 -22.06
CA GLU A 129 -17.35 7.36 -21.50
C GLU A 129 -18.69 8.04 -21.19
N ILE A 130 -18.67 9.27 -20.66
CA ILE A 130 -19.86 10.07 -20.41
C ILE A 130 -20.62 10.34 -21.72
N ARG A 131 -19.92 10.74 -22.78
CA ARG A 131 -20.54 11.02 -24.09
C ARG A 131 -21.16 9.79 -24.73
N ASN A 132 -20.46 8.65 -24.70
CA ASN A 132 -20.92 7.42 -25.35
C ASN A 132 -22.10 6.74 -24.63
N LYS A 133 -22.24 6.95 -23.31
CA LYS A 133 -23.30 6.32 -22.49
C LYS A 133 -24.52 7.23 -22.27
N ALA A 134 -24.48 8.48 -22.73
CA ALA A 134 -25.59 9.42 -22.60
C ALA A 134 -26.92 8.95 -23.24
N GLU A 135 -26.84 7.97 -24.16
CA GLU A 135 -28.01 7.40 -24.84
C GLU A 135 -28.76 6.31 -24.04
N ASN A 136 -28.15 5.75 -22.96
CA ASN A 136 -28.62 4.51 -22.34
C ASN A 136 -29.14 4.61 -20.87
N GLY A 137 -29.32 5.78 -20.31
CA GLY A 137 -29.87 5.90 -18.93
C GLY A 137 -29.34 7.10 -18.15
N GLN A 138 -29.99 8.24 -18.30
CA GLN A 138 -29.57 9.52 -17.69
C GLN A 138 -29.44 9.48 -16.17
N SER A 139 -30.25 8.70 -15.46
CA SER A 139 -30.26 8.65 -13.99
C SER A 139 -29.00 7.99 -13.41
N LEU A 140 -28.62 6.80 -13.86
CA LEU A 140 -27.44 6.09 -13.34
C LEU A 140 -26.13 6.80 -13.69
N GLN A 141 -26.09 7.51 -14.81
CA GLN A 141 -24.92 8.26 -15.24
C GLN A 141 -24.70 9.51 -14.41
N ALA A 142 -25.78 10.22 -14.05
CA ALA A 142 -25.71 11.37 -13.15
C ALA A 142 -25.15 10.95 -11.78
N VAL A 143 -25.59 9.81 -11.24
CA VAL A 143 -25.08 9.25 -9.99
C VAL A 143 -23.59 8.89 -10.07
N ARG A 144 -23.14 8.25 -11.15
CA ARG A 144 -21.72 7.94 -11.36
C ARG A 144 -20.85 9.20 -11.42
N GLN A 145 -21.36 10.22 -12.07
CA GLN A 145 -20.67 11.51 -12.17
C GLN A 145 -20.58 12.18 -10.80
N GLU A 146 -21.65 12.22 -10.03
CA GLU A 146 -21.65 12.77 -8.67
C GLU A 146 -20.65 12.04 -7.75
N ILE A 147 -20.66 10.69 -7.77
CA ILE A 147 -19.69 9.89 -7.01
C ILE A 147 -18.25 10.24 -7.41
N SER A 148 -18.00 10.34 -8.71
CA SER A 148 -16.68 10.67 -9.25
C SER A 148 -16.22 12.07 -8.85
N GLU A 149 -17.12 13.05 -8.84
CA GLU A 149 -16.83 14.43 -8.41
C GLU A 149 -16.55 14.50 -6.92
N ARG A 150 -17.32 13.79 -6.09
CA ARG A 150 -17.06 13.70 -4.65
C ARG A 150 -15.70 13.05 -4.37
N CYS A 151 -15.35 11.99 -5.09
CA CYS A 151 -14.03 11.38 -4.97
C CYS A 151 -12.89 12.35 -5.32
N TYR A 152 -13.09 13.19 -6.31
CA TYR A 152 -12.14 14.26 -6.66
C TYR A 152 -12.01 15.30 -5.55
N GLU A 153 -13.12 15.83 -5.03
CA GLU A 153 -13.16 16.84 -3.95
C GLU A 153 -12.49 16.30 -2.67
N GLU A 154 -12.82 15.07 -2.27
CA GLU A 154 -12.30 14.45 -1.06
C GLU A 154 -10.80 14.16 -1.13
N ALA A 155 -10.21 14.04 -2.33
CA ALA A 155 -8.78 13.86 -2.50
C ALA A 155 -7.96 15.07 -2.00
N GLU A 156 -8.58 16.24 -1.74
CA GLU A 156 -7.93 17.43 -1.18
C GLU A 156 -7.78 17.41 0.34
N LYS A 157 -8.62 16.65 1.04
CA LYS A 157 -8.65 16.67 2.51
C LYS A 157 -7.38 16.08 3.13
N GLU A 158 -7.02 16.53 4.33
CA GLU A 158 -5.80 16.08 5.03
C GLU A 158 -5.93 14.74 5.76
N THR A 159 -7.08 14.08 5.69
CA THR A 159 -7.28 12.74 6.29
C THR A 159 -6.51 11.67 5.52
N ARG A 160 -6.24 10.54 6.16
CA ARG A 160 -5.50 9.41 5.57
C ARG A 160 -6.30 8.12 5.52
N LEU A 161 -7.47 8.06 6.14
CA LEU A 161 -8.37 6.92 6.08
C LEU A 161 -9.72 7.37 5.55
N TYR A 162 -10.13 6.76 4.45
CA TYR A 162 -11.36 7.07 3.73
C TYR A 162 -12.23 5.85 3.60
N ARG A 163 -13.52 6.05 3.52
CA ARG A 163 -14.50 5.04 3.18
C ARG A 163 -15.32 5.50 1.97
N LEU A 164 -15.49 4.60 1.02
CA LEU A 164 -16.33 4.78 -0.16
C LEU A 164 -17.41 3.70 -0.18
N THR A 165 -18.61 4.06 0.25
CA THR A 165 -19.76 3.17 0.27
C THR A 165 -20.66 3.49 -0.91
N VAL A 166 -20.63 2.65 -1.95
CA VAL A 166 -21.44 2.81 -3.16
C VAL A 166 -21.88 1.46 -3.68
N PRO A 167 -23.10 1.33 -4.27
CA PRO A 167 -23.59 0.05 -4.78
C PRO A 167 -22.74 -0.49 -5.93
N THR A 168 -22.94 -1.78 -6.20
CA THR A 168 -22.37 -2.42 -7.40
C THR A 168 -22.91 -1.74 -8.65
N GLY A 169 -22.03 -1.51 -9.62
CA GLY A 169 -22.39 -0.84 -10.86
C GLY A 169 -22.42 0.70 -10.83
N ALA A 170 -22.26 1.33 -9.66
CA ALA A 170 -22.21 2.78 -9.54
C ALA A 170 -20.87 3.43 -9.92
N GLY A 171 -19.97 2.70 -10.60
CA GLY A 171 -18.67 3.26 -11.06
C GLY A 171 -17.58 3.31 -10.00
N LYS A 172 -17.66 2.47 -8.96
CA LYS A 172 -16.73 2.42 -7.83
C LYS A 172 -15.26 2.37 -8.24
N THR A 173 -14.89 1.52 -9.20
CA THR A 173 -13.51 1.33 -9.67
C THR A 173 -12.91 2.62 -10.22
N LEU A 174 -13.60 3.28 -11.15
CA LEU A 174 -13.12 4.53 -11.76
C LEU A 174 -13.15 5.70 -10.77
N SER A 175 -14.17 5.79 -9.94
CA SER A 175 -14.27 6.86 -8.93
C SER A 175 -13.18 6.75 -7.87
N SER A 176 -12.90 5.54 -7.37
CA SER A 176 -11.80 5.32 -6.44
C SER A 176 -10.42 5.52 -7.09
N LEU A 177 -10.27 5.18 -8.38
CA LEU A 177 -9.05 5.49 -9.13
C LEU A 177 -8.87 7.01 -9.30
N ARG A 178 -9.94 7.76 -9.61
CA ARG A 178 -9.89 9.23 -9.68
C ARG A 178 -9.38 9.82 -8.38
N PHE A 179 -9.99 9.43 -7.24
CA PHE A 179 -9.50 9.80 -5.92
C PHE A 179 -7.99 9.51 -5.78
N ALA A 180 -7.57 8.28 -6.11
CA ALA A 180 -6.20 7.84 -5.89
C ALA A 180 -5.19 8.60 -6.75
N LEU A 181 -5.50 8.88 -8.02
CA LEU A 181 -4.64 9.64 -8.93
C LEU A 181 -4.42 11.07 -8.42
N TYR A 182 -5.50 11.78 -8.10
CA TYR A 182 -5.40 13.14 -7.58
C TYR A 182 -4.73 13.19 -6.20
N ARG A 183 -5.04 12.21 -5.34
CA ARG A 183 -4.40 12.09 -4.04
C ARG A 183 -2.91 11.79 -4.15
N ALA A 184 -2.52 10.91 -5.07
CA ALA A 184 -1.12 10.56 -5.30
C ALA A 184 -0.31 11.75 -5.83
N GLU A 185 -0.87 12.51 -6.75
CA GLU A 185 -0.24 13.72 -7.28
C GLU A 185 -0.09 14.78 -6.19
N ARG A 186 -1.16 15.14 -5.49
CA ARG A 186 -1.20 16.21 -4.47
C ARG A 186 -0.31 15.91 -3.26
N THR A 187 -0.26 14.66 -2.81
CA THR A 187 0.48 14.24 -1.62
C THR A 187 1.81 13.53 -1.93
N GLN A 188 2.23 13.57 -3.20
CA GLN A 188 3.52 13.03 -3.67
C GLN A 188 3.72 11.56 -3.32
N LYS A 189 2.70 10.72 -3.53
CA LYS A 189 2.78 9.28 -3.32
C LYS A 189 3.61 8.60 -4.38
N GLN A 190 4.22 7.47 -3.99
CA GLN A 190 5.07 6.68 -4.88
C GLN A 190 4.25 5.66 -5.67
N HIS A 191 3.20 5.09 -5.05
CA HIS A 191 2.42 4.02 -5.65
C HIS A 191 0.93 4.20 -5.39
N ILE A 192 0.12 3.66 -6.31
CA ILE A 192 -1.30 3.37 -6.11
C ILE A 192 -1.44 1.85 -6.08
N ILE A 193 -2.03 1.31 -5.01
CA ILE A 193 -2.21 -0.14 -4.84
C ILE A 193 -3.69 -0.43 -4.77
N TYR A 194 -4.21 -1.07 -5.82
CA TYR A 194 -5.61 -1.50 -5.90
C TYR A 194 -5.74 -2.97 -5.48
N VAL A 195 -6.47 -3.20 -4.42
CA VAL A 195 -6.60 -4.52 -3.79
C VAL A 195 -8.02 -5.04 -4.00
N ALA A 196 -8.18 -6.08 -4.81
CA ALA A 196 -9.46 -6.73 -5.04
C ALA A 196 -9.56 -8.10 -4.32
N PRO A 197 -10.76 -8.55 -3.93
CA PRO A 197 -10.92 -9.82 -3.21
C PRO A 197 -10.75 -11.04 -4.12
N PHE A 198 -11.12 -10.93 -5.40
CA PHE A 198 -11.17 -12.05 -6.34
C PHE A 198 -10.37 -11.75 -7.61
N ASN A 199 -9.65 -12.76 -8.11
CA ASN A 199 -8.78 -12.62 -9.28
C ASN A 199 -9.56 -12.28 -10.57
N SER A 200 -10.78 -12.79 -10.75
CA SER A 200 -11.60 -12.50 -11.92
C SER A 200 -11.99 -11.03 -12.03
N ILE A 201 -12.33 -10.41 -10.90
CA ILE A 201 -12.64 -8.97 -10.82
C ILE A 201 -11.37 -8.15 -10.99
N LEU A 202 -10.25 -8.66 -10.48
CA LEU A 202 -8.97 -7.98 -10.56
C LEU A 202 -8.52 -7.78 -12.01
N SER A 203 -8.57 -8.83 -12.84
CA SER A 203 -8.17 -8.73 -14.26
C SER A 203 -9.08 -7.77 -15.03
N GLN A 204 -10.39 -7.82 -14.79
CA GLN A 204 -11.34 -6.88 -15.42
C GLN A 204 -11.05 -5.43 -15.02
N ASN A 205 -10.82 -5.17 -13.72
CA ASN A 205 -10.49 -3.84 -13.23
C ASN A 205 -9.12 -3.38 -13.75
N ALA A 206 -8.15 -4.29 -13.87
CA ALA A 206 -6.83 -3.97 -14.42
C ALA A 206 -6.92 -3.51 -15.89
N ASP A 207 -7.72 -4.18 -16.71
CA ASP A 207 -7.95 -3.78 -18.10
C ASP A 207 -8.67 -2.43 -18.22
N GLU A 208 -9.62 -2.15 -17.33
CA GLU A 208 -10.30 -0.86 -17.27
C GLU A 208 -9.32 0.26 -16.86
N ILE A 209 -8.49 0.02 -15.83
CA ILE A 209 -7.49 0.97 -15.37
C ILE A 209 -6.42 1.23 -16.44
N ARG A 210 -5.89 0.20 -17.11
CA ARG A 210 -4.94 0.36 -18.22
C ARG A 210 -5.50 1.25 -19.32
N ARG A 211 -6.77 1.06 -19.71
CA ARG A 211 -7.44 1.90 -20.71
C ARG A 211 -7.64 3.33 -20.22
N ALA A 212 -7.94 3.50 -18.93
CA ALA A 212 -8.20 4.82 -18.35
C ALA A 212 -6.94 5.67 -18.22
N VAL A 213 -5.79 5.06 -17.92
CA VAL A 213 -4.51 5.78 -17.80
C VAL A 213 -3.72 5.83 -19.10
N ASP A 214 -4.14 5.08 -20.14
CA ASP A 214 -3.55 4.99 -21.48
C ASP A 214 -2.04 4.65 -21.49
N ASP A 215 -1.60 3.92 -20.47
CA ASP A 215 -0.21 3.46 -20.34
C ASP A 215 -0.19 2.10 -19.61
N PRO A 216 -0.09 0.98 -20.36
CA PRO A 216 -0.06 -0.35 -19.76
C PRO A 216 1.20 -0.65 -18.96
N ASP A 217 2.32 0.03 -19.23
CA ASP A 217 3.62 -0.24 -18.60
C ASP A 217 3.69 0.23 -17.16
N ILE A 218 2.84 1.20 -16.78
CA ILE A 218 2.76 1.68 -15.39
C ILE A 218 1.83 0.83 -14.51
N VAL A 219 1.11 -0.16 -15.06
CA VAL A 219 0.12 -0.98 -14.36
C VAL A 219 0.57 -2.43 -14.26
N LEU A 220 0.98 -2.86 -13.08
CA LEU A 220 1.29 -4.25 -12.78
C LEU A 220 0.06 -4.97 -12.24
N GLU A 221 -0.30 -6.10 -12.85
CA GLU A 221 -1.29 -7.04 -12.32
C GLU A 221 -0.58 -8.20 -11.65
N HIS A 222 -0.80 -8.41 -10.34
CA HIS A 222 -0.14 -9.45 -9.55
C HIS A 222 -1.12 -10.32 -8.78
N HIS A 223 -1.41 -11.49 -9.34
CA HIS A 223 -2.16 -12.57 -8.69
C HIS A 223 -1.77 -13.95 -9.27
N CYS A 224 -2.31 -15.03 -8.70
CA CYS A 224 -1.88 -16.40 -9.06
C CYS A 224 -2.30 -16.87 -10.46
N ASN A 225 -3.20 -16.17 -11.15
CA ASN A 225 -3.78 -16.61 -12.42
C ASN A 225 -3.28 -15.81 -13.65
N VAL A 226 -2.24 -15.00 -13.51
CA VAL A 226 -1.67 -14.27 -14.67
C VAL A 226 -0.99 -15.25 -15.61
N ILE A 227 -1.47 -15.31 -16.84
CA ILE A 227 -0.91 -16.15 -17.92
C ILE A 227 -0.02 -15.29 -18.80
N LEU A 228 1.25 -15.64 -18.89
CA LEU A 228 2.23 -14.99 -19.74
C LEU A 228 2.55 -15.87 -20.95
N SER A 229 2.57 -15.28 -22.13
CA SER A 229 2.75 -16.02 -23.40
C SER A 229 4.20 -16.23 -23.79
N GLU A 230 5.15 -15.47 -23.25
CA GLU A 230 6.56 -15.49 -23.65
C GLU A 230 7.50 -15.57 -22.45
N LYS A 231 8.60 -16.34 -22.56
CA LYS A 231 9.61 -16.53 -21.50
C LYS A 231 10.31 -15.23 -21.08
N LYS A 232 10.49 -14.28 -21.97
CA LYS A 232 11.09 -12.97 -21.65
C LYS A 232 10.15 -12.12 -20.79
N GLN A 233 8.88 -12.07 -21.19
CA GLN A 233 7.82 -11.40 -20.40
C GLN A 233 7.68 -12.05 -19.02
N GLU A 234 7.83 -13.38 -18.91
CA GLU A 234 7.79 -14.09 -17.65
C GLU A 234 8.90 -13.66 -16.68
N LYS A 235 10.14 -13.46 -17.19
CA LYS A 235 11.28 -13.01 -16.38
C LYS A 235 11.08 -11.58 -15.88
N ASP A 236 10.66 -10.67 -16.76
CA ASP A 236 10.41 -9.26 -16.41
C ASP A 236 9.22 -9.14 -15.45
N TYR A 237 8.15 -9.87 -15.70
CA TYR A 237 6.97 -9.92 -14.83
C TYR A 237 7.34 -10.46 -13.43
N LYS A 238 8.11 -11.57 -13.36
CA LYS A 238 8.57 -12.12 -12.09
C LYS A 238 9.35 -11.09 -11.29
N LYS A 239 10.25 -10.34 -11.93
CA LYS A 239 11.02 -9.28 -11.29
C LYS A 239 10.11 -8.19 -10.73
N LEU A 240 9.17 -7.68 -11.54
CA LEU A 240 8.22 -6.65 -11.12
C LEU A 240 7.31 -7.14 -9.97
N THR A 241 6.88 -8.41 -10.00
CA THR A 241 6.07 -8.97 -8.92
C THR A 241 6.85 -9.23 -7.65
N GLU A 242 8.16 -9.41 -7.70
CA GLU A 242 9.02 -9.55 -6.53
C GLU A 242 9.30 -8.23 -5.82
N THR A 243 9.31 -7.12 -6.56
CA THR A 243 9.65 -5.79 -6.01
C THR A 243 8.44 -4.88 -5.83
N TRP A 244 7.43 -4.99 -6.68
CA TRP A 244 6.34 -4.03 -6.84
C TRP A 244 6.81 -2.61 -7.20
N ASP A 245 7.94 -2.51 -7.89
CA ASP A 245 8.51 -1.23 -8.32
C ASP A 245 7.85 -0.70 -9.59
N VAL A 246 6.55 -0.44 -9.49
CA VAL A 246 5.67 0.05 -10.57
C VAL A 246 4.70 1.07 -9.98
N PRO A 247 4.31 2.13 -10.72
CA PRO A 247 3.41 3.16 -10.21
C PRO A 247 2.05 2.64 -9.71
N ILE A 248 1.39 1.79 -10.50
CA ILE A 248 0.06 1.23 -10.17
C ILE A 248 0.16 -0.28 -10.03
N ILE A 249 -0.23 -0.79 -8.88
CA ILE A 249 -0.20 -2.23 -8.57
C ILE A 249 -1.63 -2.72 -8.35
N MET A 250 -2.05 -3.67 -9.18
CA MET A 250 -3.32 -4.37 -9.06
C MET A 250 -3.07 -5.73 -8.43
N THR A 251 -3.61 -5.98 -7.23
CA THR A 251 -3.29 -7.22 -6.50
C THR A 251 -4.47 -7.73 -5.68
N SER A 252 -4.36 -8.96 -5.18
CA SER A 252 -5.39 -9.55 -4.34
C SER A 252 -5.19 -9.25 -2.84
N ALA A 253 -6.26 -9.29 -2.06
CA ALA A 253 -6.22 -9.13 -0.61
C ALA A 253 -5.25 -10.14 0.05
N VAL A 254 -5.18 -11.37 -0.48
CA VAL A 254 -4.26 -12.39 0.02
C VAL A 254 -2.80 -11.97 -0.14
N GLN A 255 -2.44 -11.38 -1.29
CA GLN A 255 -1.06 -10.91 -1.51
C GLN A 255 -0.70 -9.78 -0.54
N VAL A 256 -1.59 -8.82 -0.30
CA VAL A 256 -1.33 -7.74 0.65
C VAL A 256 -1.23 -8.27 2.08
N LEU A 257 -2.09 -9.20 2.50
CA LEU A 257 -2.00 -9.84 3.81
C LEU A 257 -0.68 -10.62 3.97
N ASN A 258 -0.19 -11.27 2.89
CA ASN A 258 1.12 -11.92 2.91
C ASN A 258 2.25 -10.90 3.07
N VAL A 259 2.22 -9.77 2.35
CA VAL A 259 3.19 -8.68 2.52
C VAL A 259 3.19 -8.17 3.96
N LEU A 260 2.02 -8.04 4.58
CA LEU A 260 1.89 -7.54 5.95
C LEU A 260 2.33 -8.56 7.02
N PHE A 261 2.09 -9.88 6.82
CA PHE A 261 2.14 -10.85 7.92
C PHE A 261 2.93 -12.13 7.63
N SER A 262 3.27 -12.45 6.37
CA SER A 262 4.05 -13.64 6.02
C SER A 262 5.50 -13.55 6.52
N GLY A 263 6.09 -14.68 6.93
CA GLY A 263 7.51 -14.82 7.25
C GLY A 263 8.42 -14.99 6.03
N GLN A 264 7.85 -15.12 4.83
CA GLN A 264 8.65 -15.37 3.62
C GLN A 264 9.38 -14.10 3.16
N LYS A 265 10.68 -14.20 2.90
CA LYS A 265 11.53 -13.06 2.48
C LYS A 265 10.99 -12.32 1.26
N ARG A 266 10.43 -13.04 0.28
CA ARG A 266 9.85 -12.47 -0.93
C ARG A 266 8.64 -11.57 -0.61
N ASP A 267 7.80 -11.95 0.33
CA ASP A 267 6.65 -11.15 0.73
C ASP A 267 7.08 -9.95 1.57
N ILE A 268 8.05 -10.16 2.49
CA ILE A 268 8.63 -9.09 3.29
C ILE A 268 9.27 -8.02 2.40
N ARG A 269 9.96 -8.42 1.32
CA ARG A 269 10.64 -7.52 0.38
C ARG A 269 9.72 -6.42 -0.17
N ARG A 270 8.41 -6.68 -0.30
CA ARG A 270 7.41 -5.73 -0.83
C ARG A 270 6.86 -4.76 0.22
N MET A 271 7.16 -4.97 1.51
CA MET A 271 6.53 -4.19 2.59
C MET A 271 6.78 -2.69 2.48
N HIS A 272 7.97 -2.27 2.04
CA HIS A 272 8.30 -0.85 1.88
C HIS A 272 7.47 -0.16 0.80
N THR A 273 6.98 -0.88 -0.22
CA THR A 273 6.11 -0.34 -1.27
C THR A 273 4.73 0.07 -0.74
N LEU A 274 4.27 -0.53 0.38
CA LEU A 274 3.05 -0.08 1.04
C LEU A 274 3.22 1.28 1.74
N CYS A 275 4.45 1.76 1.95
CA CYS A 275 4.71 3.06 2.55
C CYS A 275 4.57 4.18 1.51
N ASN A 276 4.09 5.35 1.94
CA ASN A 276 3.88 6.51 1.08
C ASN A 276 3.08 6.19 -0.20
N SER A 277 1.99 5.41 -0.06
CA SER A 277 1.14 4.94 -1.16
C SER A 277 -0.31 5.31 -0.93
N VAL A 278 -1.12 5.32 -2.00
CA VAL A 278 -2.58 5.28 -1.91
C VAL A 278 -3.02 3.83 -2.06
N ILE A 279 -3.69 3.27 -1.06
CA ILE A 279 -4.10 1.87 -1.05
C ILE A 279 -5.62 1.80 -1.04
N ILE A 280 -6.20 1.24 -2.10
CA ILE A 280 -7.65 1.02 -2.24
C ILE A 280 -7.93 -0.44 -1.93
N PHE A 281 -8.71 -0.71 -0.88
CA PHE A 281 -9.25 -2.02 -0.60
C PHE A 281 -10.67 -2.10 -1.15
N ASP A 282 -10.84 -2.79 -2.27
CA ASP A 282 -12.16 -3.02 -2.85
C ASP A 282 -12.84 -4.21 -2.17
N GLU A 283 -14.16 -4.10 -1.95
CA GLU A 283 -14.98 -5.09 -1.25
C GLU A 283 -14.37 -5.51 0.11
N VAL A 284 -14.04 -4.55 0.94
CA VAL A 284 -13.33 -4.78 2.23
C VAL A 284 -14.04 -5.82 3.14
N GLN A 285 -15.36 -5.98 2.99
CA GLN A 285 -16.13 -7.00 3.71
C GLN A 285 -15.76 -8.45 3.33
N ALA A 286 -15.05 -8.66 2.24
CA ALA A 286 -14.54 -9.98 1.85
C ALA A 286 -13.30 -10.43 2.67
N ILE A 287 -12.69 -9.53 3.45
CA ILE A 287 -11.59 -9.88 4.34
C ILE A 287 -12.10 -10.82 5.43
N PRO A 288 -11.46 -11.99 5.65
CA PRO A 288 -11.92 -12.94 6.64
C PRO A 288 -12.00 -12.34 8.05
N LYS A 289 -13.10 -12.58 8.77
CA LYS A 289 -13.29 -12.07 10.15
C LYS A 289 -12.12 -12.36 11.08
N LYS A 290 -11.47 -13.51 10.93
CA LYS A 290 -10.28 -13.90 11.72
C LYS A 290 -9.07 -12.98 11.51
N CYS A 291 -8.98 -12.32 10.35
CA CYS A 291 -7.89 -11.42 10.00
C CYS A 291 -8.23 -9.95 10.31
N MET A 292 -9.48 -9.64 10.65
CA MET A 292 -9.98 -8.28 10.71
C MET A 292 -9.27 -7.42 11.77
N GLU A 293 -8.97 -7.98 12.93
CA GLU A 293 -8.24 -7.27 13.99
C GLU A 293 -6.82 -6.89 13.52
N LEU A 294 -6.07 -7.86 12.98
CA LEU A 294 -4.73 -7.61 12.45
C LEU A 294 -4.75 -6.66 11.26
N PHE A 295 -5.75 -6.79 10.40
CA PHE A 295 -5.96 -5.87 9.29
C PHE A 295 -6.19 -4.43 9.78
N ASN A 296 -7.03 -4.24 10.79
CA ASN A 296 -7.28 -2.95 11.41
C ASN A 296 -5.98 -2.33 11.99
N LEU A 297 -5.21 -3.12 12.73
CA LEU A 297 -3.92 -2.67 13.25
C LEU A 297 -2.93 -2.32 12.12
N ALA A 298 -2.92 -3.07 11.03
CA ALA A 298 -2.09 -2.76 9.86
C ALA A 298 -2.54 -1.48 9.15
N VAL A 299 -3.85 -1.24 8.97
CA VAL A 299 -4.38 0.03 8.45
C VAL A 299 -3.96 1.20 9.33
N ASN A 300 -4.05 1.05 10.65
CA ASN A 300 -3.56 2.06 11.59
C ASN A 300 -2.06 2.33 11.41
N PHE A 301 -1.25 1.29 11.21
CA PHE A 301 0.17 1.44 10.93
C PHE A 301 0.41 2.21 9.63
N LEU A 302 -0.23 1.80 8.54
CA LEU A 302 -0.05 2.39 7.22
C LEU A 302 -0.39 3.88 7.21
N THR A 303 -1.48 4.26 7.87
CA THR A 303 -1.97 5.64 7.86
C THR A 303 -1.25 6.56 8.85
N ASN A 304 -0.85 6.06 10.05
CA ASN A 304 -0.22 6.91 11.07
C ASN A 304 1.31 6.92 11.02
N PHE A 305 1.93 5.83 10.55
CA PHE A 305 3.38 5.65 10.66
C PHE A 305 4.08 5.45 9.31
N ALA A 306 3.36 4.95 8.28
CA ALA A 306 3.93 4.67 6.95
C ALA A 306 3.54 5.74 5.90
N GLU A 307 2.86 6.82 6.29
CA GLU A 307 2.45 7.94 5.42
C GLU A 307 1.54 7.55 4.25
N SER A 308 0.83 6.42 4.36
CA SER A 308 -0.05 5.95 3.31
C SER A 308 -1.48 6.43 3.52
N ASP A 309 -2.20 6.63 2.43
CA ASP A 309 -3.62 6.93 2.45
C ASP A 309 -4.38 5.65 2.09
N VAL A 310 -5.42 5.32 2.86
CA VAL A 310 -6.18 4.09 2.69
C VAL A 310 -7.64 4.41 2.38
N VAL A 311 -8.17 3.79 1.33
CA VAL A 311 -9.58 3.86 0.94
C VAL A 311 -10.21 2.49 1.10
N LEU A 312 -11.23 2.40 1.95
CA LEU A 312 -12.00 1.19 2.17
C LEU A 312 -13.30 1.24 1.35
N CYS A 313 -13.37 0.47 0.27
CA CYS A 313 -14.53 0.43 -0.61
C CYS A 313 -15.44 -0.73 -0.24
N SER A 314 -16.77 -0.50 -0.24
CA SER A 314 -17.80 -1.51 0.01
C SER A 314 -19.02 -1.25 -0.84
N ALA A 315 -19.68 -2.33 -1.32
CA ALA A 315 -20.94 -2.24 -2.05
C ALA A 315 -22.15 -2.33 -1.12
N THR A 316 -22.00 -3.00 0.01
CA THR A 316 -23.03 -3.13 1.03
C THR A 316 -22.64 -2.28 2.22
N GLN A 317 -23.59 -1.52 2.77
CA GLN A 317 -23.36 -1.01 4.12
C GLN A 317 -23.21 -2.21 5.05
N PRO A 318 -21.98 -2.51 5.55
CA PRO A 318 -21.94 -3.20 6.82
C PRO A 318 -22.68 -2.25 7.76
N SER A 319 -23.71 -2.71 8.47
CA SER A 319 -24.40 -1.84 9.41
C SER A 319 -23.31 -1.15 10.25
N ILE A 320 -23.48 0.13 10.59
CA ILE A 320 -22.55 0.86 11.48
C ILE A 320 -22.32 0.05 12.77
N LYS A 321 -23.26 -0.82 13.15
CA LYS A 321 -23.13 -1.81 14.22
C LYS A 321 -22.08 -2.88 13.88
N ASP A 322 -22.07 -3.45 12.67
CA ASP A 322 -21.09 -4.48 12.28
C ASP A 322 -19.68 -3.92 12.19
N LEU A 323 -19.53 -2.65 11.82
CA LEU A 323 -18.21 -1.96 11.84
C LEU A 323 -17.78 -1.61 13.27
N LYS A 324 -18.72 -1.26 14.16
CA LYS A 324 -18.43 -1.08 15.60
C LYS A 324 -18.09 -2.41 16.27
N GLU A 325 -18.82 -3.48 15.95
CA GLU A 325 -18.53 -4.83 16.45
C GLU A 325 -17.21 -5.39 15.89
N ASN A 326 -16.76 -4.94 14.70
CA ASN A 326 -15.49 -5.36 14.08
C ASN A 326 -14.33 -4.40 14.35
N ASN A 327 -14.44 -3.41 15.21
CA ASN A 327 -13.39 -2.49 15.68
C ASN A 327 -12.64 -1.69 14.58
N LEU A 328 -13.15 -1.64 13.34
CA LEU A 328 -12.51 -0.91 12.24
C LEU A 328 -12.60 0.61 12.40
N SER A 329 -13.67 1.10 13.03
CA SER A 329 -13.96 2.53 13.14
C SER A 329 -13.41 3.19 14.41
N GLU A 330 -12.84 2.42 15.35
CA GLU A 330 -12.56 2.95 16.69
C GLU A 330 -11.19 3.62 16.83
N CYS A 331 -10.22 3.31 15.94
CA CYS A 331 -8.85 3.80 16.11
C CYS A 331 -8.53 5.08 15.37
N MET A 332 -9.29 5.45 14.34
CA MET A 332 -9.00 6.62 13.50
C MET A 332 -10.26 7.40 13.13
N GLU A 333 -10.08 8.70 12.91
CA GLU A 333 -11.06 9.50 12.19
C GLU A 333 -11.07 9.04 10.72
N MET A 334 -12.15 8.37 10.34
CA MET A 334 -12.38 7.92 8.98
C MET A 334 -13.32 8.90 8.29
N THR A 335 -12.93 9.37 7.12
CA THR A 335 -13.76 10.25 6.30
C THR A 335 -14.61 9.42 5.37
N GLU A 336 -15.93 9.57 5.45
CA GLU A 336 -16.86 9.04 4.45
C GLU A 336 -16.82 9.94 3.22
N ILE A 337 -16.51 9.40 2.05
CA ILE A 337 -16.46 10.15 0.79
C ILE A 337 -17.86 10.58 0.36
N ILE A 338 -18.88 9.75 0.66
CA ILE A 338 -20.28 10.02 0.33
C ILE A 338 -21.12 9.96 1.60
N GLU A 339 -21.44 11.13 2.18
CA GLU A 339 -22.09 11.23 3.49
C GLU A 339 -23.57 10.82 3.52
N LYS A 340 -24.28 10.87 2.40
CA LYS A 340 -25.74 10.67 2.34
C LYS A 340 -26.14 9.72 1.22
N TYR A 341 -25.61 8.53 1.29
CA TYR A 341 -25.90 7.47 0.34
C TYR A 341 -27.41 7.13 0.25
N GLU A 342 -28.13 7.13 1.37
CA GLU A 342 -29.56 6.79 1.44
C GLU A 342 -30.48 7.84 0.77
N GLU A 343 -30.00 9.06 0.58
CA GLU A 343 -30.76 10.13 -0.10
C GLU A 343 -30.49 10.19 -1.62
N ALA A 344 -29.42 9.53 -2.10
CA ALA A 344 -28.97 9.57 -3.50
C ALA A 344 -29.48 8.38 -4.33
N PHE A 345 -30.04 7.34 -3.71
CA PHE A 345 -30.57 6.12 -4.30
C PHE A 345 -31.92 5.75 -3.68
#